data_816dbbc670183474333250b949dc6241
#
_entry.id   816dbbc670183474333250b949dc6241
#
_cell.length_a   1.000
_cell.length_b   1.000
_cell.length_c   1.000
_cell.angle_alpha   90.00
_cell.angle_beta   90.00
_cell.angle_gamma   90.00
#
_symmetry.space_group_name_H-M   'P 1'
#
loop_
_entity.id
_entity.type
_entity.pdbx_description
1 polymer ?
#
loop_
_entity_poly.entity_id
_entity_poly.type
_entity_poly.pdbx_seq_one_letter_code
_entity_poly.pdbx_strand_id
1 'polypeptide(L)'
;MSSLSIFMGVLSLSTFTLAAGNTPGLPLVINTWGGDFTAATDAAFNALGKKASALDAVEIGGTTCENKQCDGSVGFGGSPDENCETTLDAMIMDGGSMNSGAVAALRRVKSAISVARHVLDHTTHSLIVGDQATEFAIQNGFKATSLSTKNSDKLCKDWKAKKCQPNYRINVSPNPASTCGPYKPLATLTASTMKTNKQTGHDTLSLITIHKDGSMAAGTTTNGASHKIPGRVGDGPIVGSGSYVDSDIGGCGATGDGDIMLRFLPCYQAIEGMRNGLSPKEAAEDAVLRMIRKYGDLKSGIVVVDRYGNHGAACSGWNFQYSYRGGKMTKTKVVTVKPVQEVRLDL
;
A
#
# COMPACT_ATOMS: atom_id res chain seq x y z
N MET A 1 60.75 -28.21 -25.41
CA MET A 1 59.99 -27.24 -26.22
C MET A 1 58.53 -27.51 -26.00
N SER A 2 57.89 -26.85 -25.04
CA SER A 2 56.47 -27.02 -24.75
C SER A 2 55.69 -25.81 -25.25
N SER A 3 54.77 -26.05 -26.19
CA SER A 3 53.87 -25.04 -26.75
C SER A 3 52.77 -24.68 -25.74
N LEU A 4 52.72 -23.43 -25.37
CA LEU A 4 51.69 -22.83 -24.54
C LEU A 4 50.57 -22.30 -25.50
N SER A 5 49.43 -23.00 -25.56
CA SER A 5 48.27 -22.54 -26.30
C SER A 5 47.44 -21.56 -25.44
N ILE A 6 47.39 -20.30 -25.84
CA ILE A 6 46.58 -19.26 -25.23
C ILE A 6 45.14 -19.39 -25.80
N PHE A 7 44.17 -19.76 -24.97
CA PHE A 7 42.74 -19.71 -25.28
C PHE A 7 42.24 -18.27 -25.09
N MET A 8 41.99 -17.57 -26.18
CA MET A 8 41.30 -16.29 -26.18
C MET A 8 39.79 -16.54 -26.09
N GLY A 9 39.22 -16.37 -24.90
CA GLY A 9 37.77 -16.40 -24.71
C GLY A 9 37.16 -15.11 -25.24
N VAL A 10 36.32 -15.22 -26.28
CA VAL A 10 35.51 -14.11 -26.80
C VAL A 10 34.37 -13.89 -25.84
N LEU A 11 34.42 -12.80 -25.05
CA LEU A 11 33.29 -12.31 -24.27
C LEU A 11 32.26 -11.71 -25.25
N SER A 12 31.17 -12.41 -25.52
CA SER A 12 30.04 -11.85 -26.25
C SER A 12 29.28 -10.89 -25.31
N LEU A 13 29.45 -9.59 -25.53
CA LEU A 13 28.55 -8.59 -24.95
C LEU A 13 27.17 -8.77 -25.61
N SER A 14 26.25 -9.41 -24.91
CA SER A 14 24.83 -9.39 -25.27
C SER A 14 24.31 -7.99 -24.99
N THR A 15 24.12 -7.19 -26.04
CA THR A 15 23.37 -5.94 -25.97
C THR A 15 21.91 -6.29 -25.69
N PHE A 16 21.49 -6.11 -24.44
CA PHE A 16 20.07 -6.10 -24.10
C PHE A 16 19.44 -4.87 -24.79
N THR A 17 18.79 -5.06 -25.91
CA THR A 17 17.85 -4.10 -26.45
C THR A 17 16.65 -4.07 -25.52
N LEU A 18 16.62 -3.09 -24.60
CA LEU A 18 15.40 -2.70 -23.90
C LEU A 18 14.34 -2.41 -24.97
N ALA A 19 13.31 -3.24 -25.02
CA ALA A 19 12.11 -2.90 -25.77
C ALA A 19 11.62 -1.55 -25.23
N ALA A 20 11.62 -0.53 -26.09
CA ALA A 20 11.09 0.79 -25.79
C ALA A 20 9.57 0.64 -25.55
N GLY A 21 9.17 0.25 -24.36
CA GLY A 21 7.81 0.38 -23.87
C GLY A 21 7.46 1.87 -23.91
N ASN A 22 6.19 2.18 -24.18
CA ASN A 22 5.66 3.55 -24.13
C ASN A 22 5.77 4.10 -22.69
N THR A 23 6.97 4.55 -22.29
CA THR A 23 7.16 5.23 -21.02
C THR A 23 6.48 6.59 -21.09
N PRO A 24 5.65 6.98 -20.12
CA PRO A 24 5.00 8.28 -20.14
C PRO A 24 5.98 9.44 -20.02
N GLY A 25 7.25 9.16 -19.66
CA GLY A 25 8.30 10.14 -19.37
C GLY A 25 8.18 10.74 -17.97
N LEU A 26 9.29 11.38 -17.54
CA LEU A 26 9.34 12.03 -16.23
C LEU A 26 8.91 13.51 -16.29
N PRO A 27 8.39 14.10 -15.19
CA PRO A 27 8.10 13.43 -13.90
C PRO A 27 6.95 12.44 -14.04
N LEU A 28 6.85 11.48 -13.12
CA LEU A 28 5.80 10.46 -13.16
C LEU A 28 5.18 10.30 -11.77
N VAL A 29 3.86 10.12 -11.74
CA VAL A 29 3.10 9.70 -10.55
C VAL A 29 2.31 8.46 -10.90
N ILE A 30 2.37 7.45 -10.03
CA ILE A 30 1.56 6.24 -10.09
C ILE A 30 0.85 6.07 -8.75
N ASN A 31 -0.41 5.64 -8.81
CA ASN A 31 -1.26 5.47 -7.65
C ASN A 31 -2.10 4.19 -7.78
N THR A 32 -2.23 3.42 -6.70
CA THR A 32 -3.26 2.38 -6.62
C THR A 32 -4.64 3.03 -6.75
N TRP A 33 -5.52 2.34 -7.51
CA TRP A 33 -6.87 2.69 -7.84
C TRP A 33 -7.04 3.74 -8.96
N GLY A 34 -8.21 3.65 -9.57
CA GLY A 34 -8.79 4.61 -10.51
C GLY A 34 -9.90 5.42 -9.83
N GLY A 35 -10.90 5.86 -10.61
CA GLY A 35 -12.05 6.59 -10.08
C GLY A 35 -11.64 7.84 -9.28
N ASP A 36 -12.22 8.03 -8.10
CA ASP A 36 -11.99 9.21 -7.25
C ASP A 36 -10.54 9.34 -6.77
N PHE A 37 -9.79 8.24 -6.74
CA PHE A 37 -8.36 8.24 -6.40
C PHE A 37 -7.47 8.94 -7.42
N THR A 38 -7.95 9.16 -8.66
CA THR A 38 -7.21 9.94 -9.67
C THR A 38 -6.94 11.38 -9.22
N ALA A 39 -7.73 11.90 -8.29
CA ALA A 39 -7.50 13.21 -7.69
C ALA A 39 -6.14 13.30 -6.97
N ALA A 40 -5.70 12.22 -6.31
CA ALA A 40 -4.39 12.14 -5.69
C ALA A 40 -3.27 12.14 -6.74
N THR A 41 -3.43 11.37 -7.83
CA THR A 41 -2.48 11.34 -8.95
C THR A 41 -2.33 12.72 -9.60
N ASP A 42 -3.44 13.40 -9.84
CA ASP A 42 -3.43 14.74 -10.44
C ASP A 42 -2.80 15.79 -9.52
N ALA A 43 -3.11 15.76 -8.23
CA ALA A 43 -2.55 16.66 -7.25
C ALA A 43 -1.04 16.51 -7.11
N ALA A 44 -0.55 15.27 -6.97
CA ALA A 44 0.86 14.94 -6.88
C ALA A 44 1.62 15.34 -8.18
N PHE A 45 1.06 15.03 -9.35
CA PHE A 45 1.68 15.39 -10.63
C PHE A 45 1.78 16.90 -10.82
N ASN A 46 0.71 17.63 -10.48
CA ASN A 46 0.71 19.08 -10.56
C ASN A 46 1.70 19.72 -9.56
N ALA A 47 1.93 19.10 -8.40
CA ALA A 47 2.95 19.53 -7.44
C ALA A 47 4.36 19.40 -8.00
N LEU A 48 4.70 18.24 -8.59
CA LEU A 48 6.00 18.02 -9.28
C LEU A 48 6.23 19.06 -10.40
N GLY A 49 5.18 19.44 -11.13
CA GLY A 49 5.24 20.50 -12.14
C GLY A 49 5.52 21.90 -11.58
N LYS A 50 5.26 22.12 -10.26
CA LYS A 50 5.51 23.37 -9.53
C LYS A 50 6.78 23.33 -8.67
N LYS A 51 7.70 22.42 -8.93
CA LYS A 51 8.98 22.24 -8.25
C LYS A 51 8.90 21.64 -6.83
N ALA A 52 7.81 20.98 -6.46
CA ALA A 52 7.76 20.18 -5.24
C ALA A 52 8.73 18.99 -5.36
N SER A 53 9.33 18.58 -4.26
CA SER A 53 10.12 17.34 -4.20
C SER A 53 9.22 16.11 -4.43
N ALA A 54 9.85 14.95 -4.66
CA ALA A 54 9.12 13.68 -4.75
C ALA A 54 8.32 13.39 -3.46
N LEU A 55 8.92 13.65 -2.29
CA LEU A 55 8.25 13.50 -0.98
C LEU A 55 7.06 14.45 -0.82
N ASP A 56 7.22 15.75 -1.18
CA ASP A 56 6.12 16.71 -1.10
C ASP A 56 4.96 16.31 -2.02
N ALA A 57 5.26 15.77 -3.19
CA ALA A 57 4.23 15.30 -4.12
C ALA A 57 3.46 14.10 -3.57
N VAL A 58 4.12 13.14 -2.90
CA VAL A 58 3.44 12.04 -2.19
C VAL A 58 2.54 12.58 -1.09
N GLU A 59 3.04 13.48 -0.25
CA GLU A 59 2.27 14.09 0.83
C GLU A 59 1.04 14.83 0.30
N ILE A 60 1.20 15.67 -0.73
CA ILE A 60 0.11 16.43 -1.35
C ILE A 60 -0.94 15.50 -1.97
N GLY A 61 -0.50 14.45 -2.66
CA GLY A 61 -1.41 13.45 -3.23
C GLY A 61 -2.19 12.71 -2.16
N GLY A 62 -1.50 12.20 -1.14
CA GLY A 62 -2.12 11.51 0.00
C GLY A 62 -3.12 12.40 0.74
N THR A 63 -2.71 13.62 1.12
CA THR A 63 -3.58 14.60 1.80
C THR A 63 -4.80 14.97 0.95
N THR A 64 -4.65 15.02 -0.38
CA THR A 64 -5.78 15.27 -1.28
C THR A 64 -6.85 14.19 -1.15
N CYS A 65 -6.43 12.92 -1.13
CA CYS A 65 -7.37 11.80 -0.95
C CYS A 65 -7.93 11.74 0.47
N GLU A 66 -7.12 11.97 1.50
CA GLU A 66 -7.59 12.05 2.90
C GLU A 66 -8.70 13.10 3.07
N ASN A 67 -8.52 14.28 2.49
CA ASN A 67 -9.52 15.38 2.59
C ASN A 67 -10.76 15.12 1.75
N LYS A 68 -10.64 14.51 0.58
CA LYS A 68 -11.76 14.14 -0.29
C LYS A 68 -12.43 12.84 0.15
N GLN A 69 -11.80 12.07 1.05
CA GLN A 69 -12.24 10.74 1.50
C GLN A 69 -12.29 9.70 0.37
N CYS A 70 -11.89 10.03 -0.83
CA CYS A 70 -11.92 9.23 -2.05
C CYS A 70 -13.17 8.31 -2.11
N ASP A 71 -13.03 7.02 -1.94
CA ASP A 71 -14.17 6.07 -1.87
C ASP A 71 -14.69 5.80 -0.44
N GLY A 72 -14.18 6.53 0.56
CA GLY A 72 -14.51 6.35 1.98
C GLY A 72 -13.62 5.35 2.72
N SER A 73 -12.56 4.82 2.09
CA SER A 73 -11.58 3.91 2.73
C SER A 73 -10.28 4.62 3.14
N VAL A 74 -10.16 5.92 2.80
CA VAL A 74 -9.01 6.77 3.10
C VAL A 74 -9.47 8.06 3.76
N GLY A 75 -8.72 8.55 4.76
CA GLY A 75 -9.02 9.77 5.48
C GLY A 75 -10.09 9.59 6.58
N PHE A 76 -10.63 10.68 7.06
CA PHE A 76 -11.62 10.68 8.14
C PHE A 76 -12.98 10.13 7.67
N GLY A 77 -13.77 9.60 8.58
CA GLY A 77 -15.15 9.17 8.34
C GLY A 77 -15.32 7.86 7.58
N GLY A 78 -14.23 7.11 7.39
CA GLY A 78 -14.26 5.79 6.78
C GLY A 78 -14.18 4.67 7.82
N SER A 79 -14.19 3.48 7.36
CA SER A 79 -13.94 2.16 8.02
C SER A 79 -13.79 2.17 9.54
N PRO A 80 -14.89 2.30 10.34
CA PRO A 80 -14.82 2.30 11.80
C PRO A 80 -14.35 0.95 12.33
N ASP A 81 -13.71 0.94 13.50
CA ASP A 81 -13.36 -0.28 14.24
C ASP A 81 -14.57 -0.86 15.02
N GLU A 82 -14.36 -1.92 15.83
CA GLU A 82 -15.41 -2.52 16.68
C GLU A 82 -16.01 -1.52 17.68
N ASN A 83 -15.26 -0.48 18.09
CA ASN A 83 -15.69 0.58 18.99
C ASN A 83 -16.34 1.76 18.27
N CYS A 84 -16.55 1.67 16.97
CA CYS A 84 -17.08 2.73 16.11
C CYS A 84 -16.12 3.91 15.89
N GLU A 85 -14.84 3.75 16.17
CA GLU A 85 -13.84 4.79 15.93
C GLU A 85 -13.15 4.57 14.58
N THR A 86 -13.01 5.63 13.80
CA THR A 86 -12.14 5.66 12.63
C THR A 86 -10.72 5.93 13.10
N THR A 87 -9.77 5.07 12.73
CA THR A 87 -8.32 5.26 12.92
C THR A 87 -7.61 5.25 11.58
N LEU A 88 -6.46 5.89 11.50
CA LEU A 88 -5.72 6.10 10.26
C LEU A 88 -4.33 5.48 10.35
N ASP A 89 -3.89 4.93 9.23
CA ASP A 89 -2.54 4.41 9.04
C ASP A 89 -1.92 5.13 7.85
N ALA A 90 -0.65 5.53 7.93
CA ALA A 90 0.07 6.14 6.82
C ALA A 90 1.57 5.89 6.91
N MET A 91 2.23 5.89 5.76
CA MET A 91 3.68 5.81 5.64
C MET A 91 4.15 6.67 4.47
N ILE A 92 5.33 7.24 4.61
CA ILE A 92 6.05 7.92 3.54
C ILE A 92 7.54 7.53 3.58
N MET A 93 8.14 7.36 2.40
CA MET A 93 9.52 6.89 2.27
C MET A 93 10.24 7.67 1.17
N ASP A 94 11.48 8.06 1.45
CA ASP A 94 12.41 8.64 0.49
C ASP A 94 13.32 7.56 -0.10
N GLY A 95 13.30 7.42 -1.42
CA GLY A 95 14.07 6.39 -2.11
C GLY A 95 15.57 6.69 -2.25
N GLY A 96 15.99 7.93 -2.01
CA GLY A 96 17.40 8.32 -2.06
C GLY A 96 18.14 8.00 -0.78
N SER A 97 17.55 8.35 0.36
CA SER A 97 18.14 8.11 1.69
C SER A 97 17.68 6.81 2.34
N MET A 98 16.64 6.18 1.82
CA MET A 98 15.93 5.05 2.41
C MET A 98 15.24 5.37 3.75
N ASN A 99 15.21 6.64 4.15
CA ASN A 99 14.50 7.08 5.34
C ASN A 99 12.99 6.95 5.16
N SER A 100 12.30 6.61 6.22
CA SER A 100 10.84 6.49 6.23
C SER A 100 10.25 7.06 7.51
N GLY A 101 9.01 7.52 7.42
CA GLY A 101 8.20 7.87 8.57
C GLY A 101 6.82 7.26 8.43
N ALA A 102 6.27 6.75 9.53
CA ALA A 102 4.97 6.13 9.52
C ALA A 102 4.20 6.37 10.83
N VAL A 103 2.87 6.34 10.70
CA VAL A 103 1.96 6.30 11.85
C VAL A 103 0.93 5.20 11.64
N ALA A 104 0.56 4.52 12.73
CA ALA A 104 -0.44 3.47 12.69
C ALA A 104 -1.42 3.59 13.86
N ALA A 105 -2.68 3.21 13.63
CA ALA A 105 -3.76 3.40 14.58
C ALA A 105 -3.81 4.85 15.12
N LEU A 106 -3.50 5.83 14.25
CA LEU A 106 -3.55 7.26 14.58
C LEU A 106 -5.00 7.66 14.84
N ARG A 107 -5.23 8.32 15.95
CA ARG A 107 -6.56 8.73 16.41
C ARG A 107 -6.70 10.25 16.39
N ARG A 108 -7.87 10.75 16.09
CA ARG A 108 -8.24 12.17 16.25
C ARG A 108 -7.39 13.20 15.48
N VAL A 109 -6.61 12.78 14.49
CA VAL A 109 -5.87 13.66 13.59
C VAL A 109 -6.13 13.25 12.14
N LYS A 110 -6.61 14.17 11.29
CA LYS A 110 -7.07 13.89 9.92
C LYS A 110 -5.94 13.63 8.92
N SER A 111 -4.80 14.32 9.08
CA SER A 111 -3.73 14.35 8.08
C SER A 111 -2.67 13.29 8.37
N ALA A 112 -3.03 12.01 8.23
CA ALA A 112 -2.16 10.90 8.62
C ALA A 112 -0.84 10.89 7.83
N ILE A 113 -0.89 11.12 6.51
CA ILE A 113 0.32 11.15 5.68
C ILE A 113 1.26 12.31 6.07
N SER A 114 0.72 13.47 6.46
CA SER A 114 1.52 14.59 6.95
C SER A 114 2.13 14.30 8.32
N VAL A 115 1.43 13.60 9.20
CA VAL A 115 2.02 13.14 10.48
C VAL A 115 3.15 12.14 10.22
N ALA A 116 2.96 11.19 9.30
CA ALA A 116 4.02 10.27 8.87
C ALA A 116 5.24 11.03 8.31
N ARG A 117 5.00 12.11 7.52
CA ARG A 117 6.08 13.00 7.05
C ARG A 117 6.82 13.67 8.22
N HIS A 118 6.14 14.13 9.25
CA HIS A 118 6.77 14.70 10.44
C HIS A 118 7.60 13.67 11.22
N VAL A 119 7.19 12.39 11.25
CA VAL A 119 8.04 11.33 11.82
C VAL A 119 9.34 11.22 11.03
N LEU A 120 9.28 11.23 9.68
CA LEU A 120 10.46 11.15 8.82
C LEU A 120 11.38 12.37 8.99
N ASP A 121 10.83 13.59 8.99
CA ASP A 121 11.61 14.81 8.91
C ASP A 121 12.14 15.27 10.29
N HIS A 122 11.48 14.92 11.39
CA HIS A 122 11.74 15.49 12.71
C HIS A 122 12.11 14.46 13.78
N THR A 123 12.28 13.20 13.42
CA THR A 123 12.74 12.15 14.34
C THR A 123 13.75 11.22 13.67
N THR A 124 14.42 10.40 14.45
CA THR A 124 15.23 9.27 13.96
C THR A 124 14.44 7.94 13.96
N HIS A 125 13.15 8.00 14.29
CA HIS A 125 12.28 6.84 14.30
C HIS A 125 11.57 6.68 12.97
N SER A 126 11.18 5.44 12.64
CA SER A 126 10.46 5.13 11.40
C SER A 126 8.96 4.91 11.60
N LEU A 127 8.50 4.62 12.82
CA LEU A 127 7.08 4.31 13.08
C LEU A 127 6.68 4.66 14.52
N ILE A 128 5.61 5.45 14.66
CA ILE A 128 4.97 5.79 15.93
C ILE A 128 3.50 5.38 15.86
N VAL A 129 2.91 4.80 16.93
CA VAL A 129 1.59 4.16 16.87
C VAL A 129 0.63 4.61 17.98
N GLY A 130 -0.66 4.46 17.72
CA GLY A 130 -1.73 4.59 18.71
C GLY A 130 -1.91 6.00 19.27
N ASP A 131 -2.28 6.09 20.55
CA ASP A 131 -2.47 7.38 21.23
C ASP A 131 -1.18 8.19 21.29
N GLN A 132 -0.02 7.55 21.40
CA GLN A 132 1.27 8.22 21.40
C GLN A 132 1.58 8.86 20.04
N ALA A 133 1.15 8.25 18.93
CA ALA A 133 1.22 8.91 17.61
C ALA A 133 0.31 10.14 17.55
N THR A 134 -0.85 10.11 18.19
CA THR A 134 -1.75 11.28 18.30
C THR A 134 -1.12 12.38 19.14
N GLU A 135 -0.50 12.05 20.26
CA GLU A 135 0.21 13.01 21.12
C GLU A 135 1.39 13.64 20.39
N PHE A 136 2.19 12.85 19.66
CA PHE A 136 3.27 13.33 18.80
C PHE A 136 2.72 14.31 17.75
N ALA A 137 1.63 13.98 17.09
CA ALA A 137 1.01 14.86 16.09
C ALA A 137 0.57 16.19 16.72
N ILE A 138 -0.08 16.17 17.88
CA ILE A 138 -0.51 17.39 18.59
C ILE A 138 0.70 18.25 18.97
N GLN A 139 1.78 17.65 19.47
CA GLN A 139 3.03 18.36 19.80
C GLN A 139 3.64 19.03 18.56
N ASN A 140 3.45 18.44 17.38
CA ASN A 140 3.89 18.98 16.09
C ASN A 140 2.88 19.93 15.43
N GLY A 141 1.86 20.40 16.16
CA GLY A 141 0.93 21.44 15.73
C GLY A 141 -0.32 20.93 14.99
N PHE A 142 -0.52 19.62 14.85
CA PHE A 142 -1.74 19.07 14.27
C PHE A 142 -2.90 19.22 15.25
N LYS A 143 -4.10 19.49 14.71
CA LYS A 143 -5.30 19.69 15.54
C LYS A 143 -6.00 18.36 15.80
N ALA A 144 -6.27 18.08 17.07
CA ALA A 144 -7.15 16.98 17.45
C ALA A 144 -8.59 17.30 17.06
N THR A 145 -9.26 16.35 16.40
CA THR A 145 -10.65 16.44 15.98
C THR A 145 -11.25 15.05 15.87
N SER A 146 -12.58 14.94 15.94
CA SER A 146 -13.24 13.67 15.63
C SER A 146 -12.98 13.26 14.19
N LEU A 147 -12.67 11.99 13.98
CA LEU A 147 -12.60 11.38 12.65
C LEU A 147 -13.93 10.75 12.22
N SER A 148 -14.94 10.73 13.09
CA SER A 148 -16.27 10.20 12.79
C SER A 148 -17.07 11.13 11.89
N THR A 149 -17.92 10.53 11.09
CA THR A 149 -18.92 11.21 10.26
C THR A 149 -20.26 10.49 10.39
N LYS A 150 -21.35 11.11 9.92
CA LYS A 150 -22.65 10.46 9.86
C LYS A 150 -22.61 9.11 9.11
N ASN A 151 -21.70 9.00 8.12
CA ASN A 151 -21.52 7.76 7.36
C ASN A 151 -20.83 6.67 8.21
N SER A 152 -19.70 6.97 8.85
CA SER A 152 -19.00 5.99 9.70
C SER A 152 -19.85 5.57 10.89
N ASP A 153 -20.60 6.50 11.50
CA ASP A 153 -21.55 6.19 12.57
C ASP A 153 -22.66 5.24 12.11
N LYS A 154 -23.18 5.48 10.87
CA LYS A 154 -24.18 4.59 10.26
C LYS A 154 -23.59 3.21 9.98
N LEU A 155 -22.40 3.12 9.40
CA LEU A 155 -21.72 1.85 9.13
C LEU A 155 -21.57 1.02 10.41
N CYS A 156 -21.13 1.64 11.51
CA CYS A 156 -21.01 0.96 12.78
C CYS A 156 -22.37 0.53 13.36
N LYS A 157 -23.37 1.39 13.31
CA LYS A 157 -24.73 1.06 13.78
C LYS A 157 -25.33 -0.11 13.01
N ASP A 158 -25.21 -0.09 11.69
CA ASP A 158 -25.73 -1.15 10.81
C ASP A 158 -25.01 -2.49 11.07
N TRP A 159 -23.69 -2.46 11.33
CA TRP A 159 -22.92 -3.63 11.67
C TRP A 159 -23.33 -4.21 13.04
N LYS A 160 -23.52 -3.37 14.07
CA LYS A 160 -24.03 -3.80 15.38
C LYS A 160 -25.43 -4.41 15.27
N ALA A 161 -26.32 -3.84 14.47
CA ALA A 161 -27.65 -4.38 14.19
C ALA A 161 -27.61 -5.76 13.53
N LYS A 162 -26.56 -6.07 12.77
CA LYS A 162 -26.26 -7.39 12.20
C LYS A 162 -25.50 -8.32 13.15
N LYS A 163 -25.59 -8.12 14.45
CA LYS A 163 -24.87 -8.89 15.48
C LYS A 163 -23.35 -8.88 15.26
N CYS A 164 -22.83 -7.73 14.87
CA CYS A 164 -21.41 -7.49 14.61
C CYS A 164 -20.83 -8.42 13.53
N GLN A 165 -21.55 -8.57 12.41
CA GLN A 165 -21.11 -9.40 11.29
C GLN A 165 -20.82 -8.57 10.02
N PRO A 166 -19.74 -8.91 9.29
CA PRO A 166 -18.63 -9.81 9.66
C PRO A 166 -17.73 -9.25 10.76
N ASN A 167 -16.94 -10.10 11.42
CA ASN A 167 -15.92 -9.67 12.40
C ASN A 167 -14.65 -10.54 12.30
N TYR A 168 -13.60 -10.13 13.06
CA TYR A 168 -12.27 -10.74 13.01
C TYR A 168 -11.98 -11.70 14.17
N ARG A 169 -13.00 -12.02 14.98
CA ARG A 169 -12.85 -12.87 16.14
C ARG A 169 -12.92 -14.34 15.76
N ILE A 170 -11.94 -15.12 16.20
CA ILE A 170 -11.86 -16.57 16.00
C ILE A 170 -11.46 -17.24 17.33
N ASN A 171 -11.88 -18.48 17.53
CA ASN A 171 -11.51 -19.28 18.70
C ASN A 171 -11.91 -18.63 20.04
N VAL A 172 -13.07 -18.04 20.07
CA VAL A 172 -13.62 -17.30 21.23
C VAL A 172 -15.03 -17.76 21.62
N SER A 173 -15.42 -17.48 22.85
CA SER A 173 -16.76 -17.63 23.38
C SER A 173 -17.25 -16.26 23.89
N PRO A 174 -18.53 -15.90 23.71
CA PRO A 174 -19.57 -16.57 22.97
C PRO A 174 -19.25 -16.67 21.46
N ASN A 175 -20.05 -17.43 20.70
CA ASN A 175 -19.83 -17.65 19.27
C ASN A 175 -19.80 -16.30 18.51
N PRO A 176 -18.66 -15.93 17.86
CA PRO A 176 -18.52 -14.65 17.18
C PRO A 176 -19.40 -14.52 15.95
N ALA A 177 -19.93 -15.61 15.38
CA ALA A 177 -20.83 -15.56 14.23
C ALA A 177 -22.24 -15.06 14.58
N SER A 178 -22.57 -14.91 15.85
CA SER A 178 -23.94 -14.57 16.29
C SER A 178 -24.04 -13.52 17.39
N THR A 179 -22.89 -12.96 17.86
CA THR A 179 -22.87 -12.01 18.96
C THR A 179 -21.85 -10.88 18.73
N CYS A 180 -21.97 -9.81 19.50
CA CYS A 180 -21.01 -8.71 19.54
C CYS A 180 -19.97 -8.83 20.67
N GLY A 181 -19.92 -9.97 21.39
CA GLY A 181 -19.09 -10.11 22.57
C GLY A 181 -19.76 -9.59 23.85
N PRO A 182 -19.04 -9.36 24.94
CA PRO A 182 -17.57 -9.48 25.03
C PRO A 182 -17.08 -10.92 24.86
N TYR A 183 -15.88 -11.08 24.28
CA TYR A 183 -15.32 -12.38 23.93
C TYR A 183 -14.22 -12.81 24.90
N LYS A 184 -14.14 -14.13 25.14
CA LYS A 184 -13.03 -14.77 25.86
C LYS A 184 -12.43 -15.88 24.98
N PRO A 185 -11.11 -16.10 24.99
CA PRO A 185 -10.49 -17.21 24.29
C PRO A 185 -11.09 -18.56 24.71
N LEU A 186 -11.20 -19.49 23.77
CA LEU A 186 -11.52 -20.89 24.10
C LEU A 186 -10.34 -21.53 24.83
N ALA A 187 -10.62 -22.34 25.85
CA ALA A 187 -9.59 -23.03 26.63
C ALA A 187 -8.81 -24.05 25.81
N THR A 188 -9.45 -24.67 24.79
CA THR A 188 -8.85 -25.67 23.91
C THR A 188 -9.06 -25.26 22.45
N LEU A 189 -7.99 -25.23 21.66
CA LEU A 189 -8.04 -24.99 20.23
C LEU A 189 -8.09 -26.33 19.50
N THR A 190 -9.06 -26.51 18.60
CA THR A 190 -9.13 -27.66 17.71
C THR A 190 -8.74 -27.22 16.30
N ALA A 191 -8.06 -28.07 15.53
CA ALA A 191 -7.61 -27.78 14.18
C ALA A 191 -8.77 -27.38 13.22
N SER A 192 -10.00 -27.80 13.50
CA SER A 192 -11.18 -27.48 12.70
C SER A 192 -11.67 -26.04 12.86
N THR A 193 -11.16 -25.27 13.83
CA THR A 193 -11.58 -23.88 14.10
C THR A 193 -10.80 -22.83 13.29
N MET A 194 -9.80 -23.23 12.50
CA MET A 194 -9.00 -22.31 11.66
C MET A 194 -9.70 -21.93 10.34
N LYS A 195 -10.99 -21.65 10.36
CA LYS A 195 -11.65 -21.07 9.18
C LYS A 195 -11.33 -19.57 9.14
N THR A 196 -10.60 -19.16 8.12
CA THR A 196 -10.45 -17.74 7.78
C THR A 196 -11.81 -17.20 7.39
N ASN A 197 -12.36 -16.26 8.17
CA ASN A 197 -13.52 -15.51 7.73
C ASN A 197 -13.15 -14.69 6.50
N LYS A 198 -13.83 -14.92 5.37
CA LYS A 198 -13.68 -14.08 4.18
C LYS A 198 -14.17 -12.68 4.52
N GLN A 199 -13.24 -11.75 4.64
CA GLN A 199 -13.61 -10.35 4.72
C GLN A 199 -13.45 -9.68 3.37
N THR A 200 -14.33 -8.72 3.11
CA THR A 200 -14.22 -7.83 1.96
C THR A 200 -12.98 -6.98 2.15
N GLY A 201 -12.07 -6.99 1.16
CA GLY A 201 -10.90 -6.14 1.13
C GLY A 201 -11.27 -4.67 1.31
N HIS A 202 -10.33 -3.88 1.76
CA HIS A 202 -10.42 -2.43 1.87
C HIS A 202 -9.40 -1.80 0.93
N ASP A 203 -9.68 -0.60 0.47
CA ASP A 203 -8.83 0.09 -0.48
C ASP A 203 -7.79 0.92 0.28
N THR A 204 -6.53 0.74 -0.08
CA THR A 204 -5.39 1.50 0.41
C THR A 204 -4.87 2.36 -0.73
N LEU A 205 -4.76 3.67 -0.52
CA LEU A 205 -4.04 4.52 -1.45
C LEU A 205 -2.54 4.31 -1.25
N SER A 206 -1.85 3.92 -2.32
CA SER A 206 -0.39 3.89 -2.38
C SER A 206 0.08 4.71 -3.56
N LEU A 207 0.92 5.72 -3.30
CA LEU A 207 1.47 6.66 -4.27
C LEU A 207 2.96 6.42 -4.45
N ILE A 208 3.41 6.48 -5.71
CA ILE A 208 4.83 6.50 -6.09
C ILE A 208 5.04 7.73 -6.96
N THR A 209 6.07 8.50 -6.67
CA THR A 209 6.46 9.68 -7.45
C THR A 209 7.89 9.55 -7.93
N ILE A 210 8.13 9.95 -9.19
CA ILE A 210 9.46 10.07 -9.77
C ILE A 210 9.60 11.51 -10.26
N HIS A 211 10.50 12.27 -9.67
CA HIS A 211 10.80 13.62 -10.08
C HIS A 211 11.69 13.63 -11.36
N LYS A 212 11.83 14.77 -12.02
CA LYS A 212 12.61 14.90 -13.26
C LYS A 212 14.11 14.61 -13.09
N ASP A 213 14.64 14.82 -11.89
CA ASP A 213 16.05 14.53 -11.57
C ASP A 213 16.30 13.07 -11.19
N GLY A 214 15.26 12.22 -11.22
CA GLY A 214 15.34 10.82 -10.87
C GLY A 214 15.10 10.52 -9.38
N SER A 215 14.94 11.52 -8.53
CA SER A 215 14.57 11.29 -7.13
C SER A 215 13.18 10.68 -7.04
N MET A 216 13.00 9.73 -6.14
CA MET A 216 11.78 8.97 -5.97
C MET A 216 11.30 9.00 -4.53
N ALA A 217 9.99 8.97 -4.36
CA ALA A 217 9.34 8.76 -3.07
C ALA A 217 8.11 7.88 -3.22
N ALA A 218 7.73 7.20 -2.14
CA ALA A 218 6.49 6.44 -2.07
C ALA A 218 5.79 6.68 -0.73
N GLY A 219 4.49 6.44 -0.69
CA GLY A 219 3.73 6.53 0.55
C GLY A 219 2.35 5.91 0.43
N THR A 220 1.77 5.63 1.58
CA THR A 220 0.43 5.04 1.72
C THR A 220 -0.39 5.82 2.72
N THR A 221 -1.71 5.83 2.53
CA THR A 221 -2.67 6.26 3.54
C THR A 221 -3.96 5.44 3.43
N THR A 222 -4.54 5.06 4.57
CA THR A 222 -5.70 4.18 4.65
C THR A 222 -6.42 4.30 5.99
N ASN A 223 -7.72 3.95 6.01
CA ASN A 223 -8.42 3.66 7.26
C ASN A 223 -8.13 2.22 7.77
N GLY A 224 -7.62 1.34 6.91
CA GLY A 224 -7.56 -0.08 7.18
C GLY A 224 -8.93 -0.77 7.10
N ALA A 225 -9.03 -1.97 7.65
CA ALA A 225 -10.22 -2.81 7.57
C ALA A 225 -11.41 -2.23 8.37
N SER A 226 -12.62 -2.33 7.79
CA SER A 226 -13.86 -2.00 8.51
C SER A 226 -14.12 -2.99 9.65
N HIS A 227 -14.56 -2.47 10.79
CA HIS A 227 -14.88 -3.26 11.99
C HIS A 227 -13.71 -4.07 12.55
N LYS A 228 -12.48 -3.59 12.25
CA LYS A 228 -11.24 -4.16 12.79
C LYS A 228 -11.23 -4.12 14.32
N ILE A 229 -10.45 -4.99 14.91
CA ILE A 229 -10.15 -4.92 16.34
C ILE A 229 -9.41 -3.61 16.60
N PRO A 230 -9.78 -2.81 17.63
CA PRO A 230 -9.08 -1.58 17.96
C PRO A 230 -7.57 -1.80 18.13
N GLY A 231 -6.77 -0.97 17.45
CA GLY A 231 -5.32 -1.13 17.41
C GLY A 231 -4.80 -2.05 16.30
N ARG A 232 -5.67 -2.69 15.50
CA ARG A 232 -5.21 -3.45 14.32
C ARG A 232 -4.54 -2.54 13.32
N VAL A 233 -3.40 -2.95 12.84
CA VAL A 233 -2.62 -2.33 11.77
C VAL A 233 -2.51 -3.30 10.60
N GLY A 234 -2.75 -2.82 9.37
CA GLY A 234 -2.57 -3.58 8.14
C GLY A 234 -1.20 -3.32 7.50
N ASP A 235 -1.13 -3.59 6.21
CA ASP A 235 0.07 -3.41 5.39
C ASP A 235 0.47 -1.94 5.16
N GLY A 236 -0.51 -1.02 5.18
CA GLY A 236 -0.32 0.38 4.78
C GLY A 236 0.87 1.08 5.43
N PRO A 237 1.03 1.11 6.76
CA PRO A 237 2.12 1.83 7.43
C PRO A 237 3.42 1.03 7.52
N ILE A 238 3.46 -0.18 6.97
CA ILE A 238 4.62 -1.08 7.05
C ILE A 238 5.48 -0.92 5.79
N VAL A 239 6.68 -0.40 5.98
CA VAL A 239 7.69 -0.25 4.91
C VAL A 239 7.96 -1.60 4.25
N GLY A 240 7.87 -1.63 2.92
CA GLY A 240 8.03 -2.87 2.14
C GLY A 240 6.73 -3.66 1.95
N SER A 241 5.66 -3.35 2.67
CA SER A 241 4.36 -3.98 2.49
C SER A 241 3.39 -3.10 1.70
N GLY A 242 2.89 -1.99 2.27
CA GLY A 242 1.98 -1.08 1.60
C GLY A 242 2.63 -0.29 0.46
N SER A 243 3.87 0.16 0.67
CA SER A 243 4.74 0.64 -0.40
C SER A 243 6.22 0.48 -0.05
N TYR A 244 7.06 0.61 -1.07
CA TYR A 244 8.52 0.61 -0.96
C TYR A 244 9.14 1.35 -2.14
N VAL A 245 10.25 2.03 -1.92
CA VAL A 245 10.97 2.76 -2.98
C VAL A 245 12.46 2.77 -2.73
N ASP A 246 13.21 2.57 -3.80
CA ASP A 246 14.66 2.71 -3.87
C ASP A 246 14.97 3.45 -5.18
N SER A 247 15.52 4.66 -5.10
CA SER A 247 15.77 5.51 -6.28
C SER A 247 16.73 4.88 -7.29
N ASP A 248 17.53 3.91 -6.87
CA ASP A 248 18.44 3.19 -7.77
C ASP A 248 17.71 2.11 -8.59
N ILE A 249 16.56 1.64 -8.13
CA ILE A 249 15.81 0.52 -8.73
C ILE A 249 14.43 0.97 -9.20
N GLY A 250 13.57 1.44 -8.28
CA GLY A 250 12.19 1.76 -8.58
C GLY A 250 11.29 1.87 -7.35
N GLY A 251 9.99 1.85 -7.58
CA GLY A 251 8.97 1.95 -6.54
C GLY A 251 7.83 0.96 -6.72
N CYS A 252 7.19 0.61 -5.62
CA CYS A 252 6.04 -0.27 -5.57
C CYS A 252 4.97 0.28 -4.63
N GLY A 253 3.71 0.13 -5.03
CA GLY A 253 2.53 0.39 -4.22
C GLY A 253 1.58 -0.81 -4.23
N ALA A 254 0.99 -1.10 -3.09
CA ALA A 254 0.16 -2.27 -2.88
C ALA A 254 -1.15 -1.94 -2.16
N THR A 255 -2.16 -2.80 -2.35
CA THR A 255 -3.48 -2.70 -1.72
C THR A 255 -4.14 -4.08 -1.67
N GLY A 256 -5.03 -4.32 -0.71
CA GLY A 256 -5.78 -5.57 -0.61
C GLY A 256 -5.96 -6.10 0.81
N ASP A 257 -5.84 -7.42 1.01
CA ASP A 257 -5.90 -8.02 2.34
C ASP A 257 -4.62 -7.72 3.13
N GLY A 258 -4.67 -6.60 3.87
CA GLY A 258 -3.52 -6.06 4.58
C GLY A 258 -2.92 -6.99 5.62
N ASP A 259 -3.74 -7.83 6.30
CA ASP A 259 -3.24 -8.77 7.31
C ASP A 259 -2.43 -9.92 6.69
N ILE A 260 -2.72 -10.27 5.43
CA ILE A 260 -1.92 -11.24 4.68
C ILE A 260 -0.71 -10.55 4.07
N MET A 261 -0.92 -9.44 3.37
CA MET A 261 0.15 -8.71 2.66
C MET A 261 1.28 -8.30 3.60
N LEU A 262 0.94 -7.84 4.81
CA LEU A 262 1.91 -7.52 5.87
C LEU A 262 2.94 -8.63 6.14
N ARG A 263 2.55 -9.90 6.02
CA ARG A 263 3.42 -11.07 6.29
C ARG A 263 4.41 -11.36 5.17
N PHE A 264 4.12 -10.86 3.95
CA PHE A 264 4.87 -11.17 2.75
C PHE A 264 5.79 -10.05 2.28
N LEU A 265 5.55 -8.81 2.71
CA LEU A 265 6.28 -7.61 2.26
C LEU A 265 6.35 -7.52 0.72
N PRO A 266 5.21 -7.52 0.01
CA PRO A 266 5.18 -7.72 -1.44
C PRO A 266 5.88 -6.59 -2.21
N CYS A 267 5.87 -5.36 -1.70
CA CYS A 267 6.57 -4.26 -2.33
C CYS A 267 8.09 -4.37 -2.20
N TYR A 268 8.60 -4.78 -1.04
CA TYR A 268 10.03 -5.06 -0.88
C TYR A 268 10.46 -6.19 -1.83
N GLN A 269 9.69 -7.30 -1.88
CA GLN A 269 9.97 -8.40 -2.81
C GLN A 269 10.02 -7.93 -4.27
N ALA A 270 9.07 -7.09 -4.70
CA ALA A 270 9.02 -6.62 -6.08
C ALA A 270 10.24 -5.77 -6.44
N ILE A 271 10.70 -4.89 -5.53
CA ILE A 271 11.90 -4.09 -5.76
C ILE A 271 13.15 -4.97 -5.81
N GLU A 272 13.29 -5.96 -4.92
CA GLU A 272 14.39 -6.92 -4.99
C GLU A 272 14.32 -7.81 -6.24
N GLY A 273 13.12 -8.15 -6.70
CA GLY A 273 12.92 -8.83 -8.00
C GLY A 273 13.46 -7.99 -9.16
N MET A 274 13.16 -6.69 -9.21
CA MET A 274 13.73 -5.79 -10.23
C MET A 274 15.25 -5.63 -10.06
N ARG A 275 15.79 -5.57 -8.84
CA ARG A 275 17.23 -5.55 -8.58
C ARG A 275 17.92 -6.79 -9.17
N ASN A 276 17.23 -7.92 -9.19
CA ASN A 276 17.67 -9.19 -9.77
C ASN A 276 17.30 -9.35 -11.25
N GLY A 277 16.86 -8.28 -11.94
CA GLY A 277 16.67 -8.23 -13.39
C GLY A 277 15.25 -8.49 -13.89
N LEU A 278 14.26 -8.66 -13.02
CA LEU A 278 12.86 -8.75 -13.45
C LEU A 278 12.37 -7.39 -13.95
N SER A 279 11.51 -7.39 -14.96
CA SER A 279 10.74 -6.21 -15.34
C SER A 279 9.72 -5.87 -14.25
N PRO A 280 9.20 -4.61 -14.19
CA PRO A 280 8.17 -4.23 -13.22
C PRO A 280 6.93 -5.14 -13.22
N LYS A 281 6.52 -5.63 -14.39
CA LYS A 281 5.39 -6.56 -14.51
C LYS A 281 5.71 -7.92 -13.91
N GLU A 282 6.84 -8.51 -14.26
CA GLU A 282 7.28 -9.81 -13.73
C GLU A 282 7.48 -9.76 -12.22
N ALA A 283 8.05 -8.67 -11.70
CA ALA A 283 8.23 -8.47 -10.26
C ALA A 283 6.88 -8.39 -9.51
N ALA A 284 5.90 -7.70 -10.09
CA ALA A 284 4.54 -7.66 -9.53
C ALA A 284 3.87 -9.04 -9.55
N GLU A 285 3.99 -9.77 -10.67
CA GLU A 285 3.44 -11.12 -10.82
C GLU A 285 4.08 -12.11 -9.84
N ASP A 286 5.40 -12.10 -9.67
CA ASP A 286 6.12 -12.96 -8.72
C ASP A 286 5.65 -12.72 -7.28
N ALA A 287 5.53 -11.45 -6.87
CA ALA A 287 5.05 -11.10 -5.53
C ALA A 287 3.60 -11.59 -5.28
N VAL A 288 2.70 -11.42 -6.25
CA VAL A 288 1.31 -11.89 -6.13
C VAL A 288 1.25 -13.41 -6.12
N LEU A 289 1.96 -14.09 -7.02
CA LEU A 289 2.00 -15.56 -7.11
C LEU A 289 2.51 -16.19 -5.82
N ARG A 290 3.55 -15.63 -5.19
CA ARG A 290 4.05 -16.11 -3.90
C ARG A 290 2.97 -16.08 -2.81
N MET A 291 2.15 -15.04 -2.78
CA MET A 291 1.07 -14.91 -1.79
C MET A 291 -0.07 -15.90 -2.06
N ILE A 292 -0.53 -16.03 -3.30
CA ILE A 292 -1.67 -16.91 -3.64
C ILE A 292 -1.34 -18.39 -3.50
N ARG A 293 -0.07 -18.81 -3.66
CA ARG A 293 0.36 -20.19 -3.34
C ARG A 293 0.07 -20.58 -1.89
N LYS A 294 -0.01 -19.63 -0.97
CA LYS A 294 -0.33 -19.86 0.45
C LYS A 294 -1.78 -19.51 0.79
N TYR A 295 -2.36 -18.54 0.11
CA TYR A 295 -3.69 -17.98 0.38
C TYR A 295 -4.45 -17.81 -0.94
N GLY A 296 -4.97 -18.92 -1.49
CA GLY A 296 -5.60 -18.98 -2.81
C GLY A 296 -6.76 -18.01 -3.04
N ASP A 297 -7.46 -17.60 -1.98
CA ASP A 297 -8.59 -16.66 -2.02
C ASP A 297 -8.17 -15.19 -1.76
N LEU A 298 -6.87 -14.90 -1.72
CA LEU A 298 -6.34 -13.56 -1.43
C LEU A 298 -6.85 -12.52 -2.44
N LYS A 299 -7.27 -11.38 -1.93
CA LYS A 299 -7.45 -10.17 -2.73
C LYS A 299 -6.23 -9.28 -2.57
N SER A 300 -5.53 -9.02 -3.65
CA SER A 300 -4.35 -8.15 -3.68
C SER A 300 -4.22 -7.46 -5.02
N GLY A 301 -3.63 -6.26 -5.00
CA GLY A 301 -3.23 -5.51 -6.18
C GLY A 301 -1.89 -4.83 -5.91
N ILE A 302 -0.95 -4.96 -6.85
CA ILE A 302 0.40 -4.42 -6.74
C ILE A 302 0.73 -3.70 -8.04
N VAL A 303 1.20 -2.46 -7.95
CA VAL A 303 1.77 -1.71 -9.07
C VAL A 303 3.24 -1.43 -8.81
N VAL A 304 4.08 -1.66 -9.80
CA VAL A 304 5.53 -1.54 -9.73
C VAL A 304 6.01 -0.66 -10.87
N VAL A 305 7.00 0.18 -10.60
CA VAL A 305 7.63 1.07 -11.59
C VAL A 305 9.13 1.05 -11.40
N ASP A 306 9.89 0.99 -12.50
CA ASP A 306 11.33 1.17 -12.45
C ASP A 306 11.71 2.66 -12.41
N ARG A 307 12.99 2.94 -12.15
CA ARG A 307 13.53 4.32 -12.11
C ARG A 307 13.38 5.09 -13.43
N TYR A 308 13.11 4.42 -14.55
CA TYR A 308 12.95 5.03 -15.88
C TYR A 308 11.48 5.30 -16.22
N GLY A 309 10.54 4.86 -15.38
CA GLY A 309 9.11 5.04 -15.58
C GLY A 309 8.41 3.90 -16.32
N ASN A 310 9.10 2.79 -16.64
CA ASN A 310 8.43 1.58 -17.09
C ASN A 310 7.65 1.01 -15.89
N HIS A 311 6.40 0.61 -16.12
CA HIS A 311 5.56 0.14 -15.03
C HIS A 311 4.73 -1.08 -15.43
N GLY A 312 4.40 -1.87 -14.44
CA GLY A 312 3.55 -3.04 -14.57
C GLY A 312 2.78 -3.29 -13.29
N ALA A 313 1.80 -4.17 -13.35
CA ALA A 313 0.97 -4.49 -12.18
C ALA A 313 0.45 -5.92 -12.26
N ALA A 314 0.14 -6.49 -11.11
CA ALA A 314 -0.51 -7.77 -10.95
C ALA A 314 -1.53 -7.73 -9.83
N CYS A 315 -2.51 -8.64 -9.86
CA CYS A 315 -3.54 -8.74 -8.83
C CYS A 315 -4.08 -10.17 -8.69
N SER A 316 -4.78 -10.42 -7.60
CA SER A 316 -5.56 -11.64 -7.38
C SER A 316 -6.90 -11.33 -6.75
N GLY A 317 -7.91 -12.17 -7.01
CA GLY A 317 -9.22 -12.14 -6.38
C GLY A 317 -10.18 -11.05 -6.86
N TRP A 318 -9.73 -10.08 -7.64
CA TRP A 318 -10.53 -9.01 -8.25
C TRP A 318 -9.86 -8.43 -9.51
N ASN A 319 -10.58 -7.57 -10.27
CA ASN A 319 -9.95 -6.70 -11.27
C ASN A 319 -9.38 -5.47 -10.57
N PHE A 320 -8.06 -5.32 -10.59
CA PHE A 320 -7.36 -4.21 -9.97
C PHE A 320 -7.26 -3.03 -10.93
N GLN A 321 -7.38 -1.82 -10.41
CA GLN A 321 -7.09 -0.61 -11.17
C GLN A 321 -5.92 0.15 -10.54
N TYR A 322 -5.10 0.75 -11.38
CA TYR A 322 -4.15 1.77 -10.96
C TYR A 322 -4.21 2.95 -11.93
N SER A 323 -3.81 4.12 -11.46
CA SER A 323 -3.76 5.33 -12.28
C SER A 323 -2.36 5.90 -12.34
N TYR A 324 -2.03 6.56 -13.45
CA TYR A 324 -0.76 7.24 -13.60
C TYR A 324 -0.86 8.49 -14.48
N ARG A 325 0.08 9.41 -14.25
CA ARG A 325 0.28 10.60 -15.06
C ARG A 325 1.75 10.92 -15.13
N GLY A 326 2.30 11.12 -16.34
CA GLY A 326 3.74 11.37 -16.52
C GLY A 326 4.06 12.22 -17.73
N GLY A 327 5.26 12.79 -17.74
CA GLY A 327 5.82 13.54 -18.87
C GLY A 327 4.89 14.64 -19.37
N LYS A 328 4.50 14.55 -20.63
CA LYS A 328 3.62 15.53 -21.31
C LYS A 328 2.13 15.15 -21.29
N MET A 329 1.74 14.15 -20.49
CA MET A 329 0.35 13.73 -20.40
C MET A 329 -0.54 14.87 -19.88
N THR A 330 -1.64 15.13 -20.55
CA THR A 330 -2.61 16.18 -20.17
C THR A 330 -3.66 15.67 -19.18
N LYS A 331 -3.87 14.35 -19.12
CA LYS A 331 -4.86 13.70 -18.25
C LYS A 331 -4.27 12.45 -17.61
N THR A 332 -4.72 12.14 -16.40
CA THR A 332 -4.44 10.87 -15.74
C THR A 332 -5.05 9.72 -16.52
N LYS A 333 -4.30 8.63 -16.68
CA LYS A 333 -4.74 7.38 -17.29
C LYS A 333 -5.00 6.33 -16.21
N VAL A 334 -6.10 5.60 -16.36
CA VAL A 334 -6.46 4.45 -15.52
C VAL A 334 -6.21 3.17 -16.31
N VAL A 335 -5.59 2.20 -15.68
CA VAL A 335 -5.33 0.86 -16.22
C VAL A 335 -6.07 -0.17 -15.38
N THR A 336 -6.78 -1.09 -16.04
CA THR A 336 -7.42 -2.23 -15.39
C THR A 336 -6.58 -3.49 -15.63
N VAL A 337 -6.25 -4.17 -14.55
CA VAL A 337 -5.44 -5.40 -14.53
C VAL A 337 -6.34 -6.56 -14.13
N LYS A 338 -6.29 -7.65 -14.90
CA LYS A 338 -7.01 -8.88 -14.57
C LYS A 338 -6.19 -9.73 -13.59
N PRO A 339 -6.85 -10.54 -12.74
CA PRO A 339 -6.16 -11.44 -11.84
C PRO A 339 -5.20 -12.37 -12.57
N VAL A 340 -4.01 -12.55 -11.95
CA VAL A 340 -3.08 -13.60 -12.38
C VAL A 340 -3.71 -14.98 -12.18
N GLN A 341 -3.49 -15.87 -13.13
CA GLN A 341 -3.91 -17.26 -13.01
C GLN A 341 -2.73 -18.08 -12.51
N GLU A 342 -2.94 -18.87 -11.47
CA GLU A 342 -1.96 -19.88 -11.08
C GLU A 342 -1.91 -20.94 -12.18
N VAL A 343 -0.80 -21.00 -12.90
CA VAL A 343 -0.53 -22.17 -13.75
C VAL A 343 -0.20 -23.30 -12.78
N ARG A 344 -1.15 -24.19 -12.51
CA ARG A 344 -0.86 -25.45 -11.85
C ARG A 344 0.10 -26.21 -12.78
N LEU A 345 1.36 -26.21 -12.43
CA LEU A 345 2.28 -27.23 -12.92
C LEU A 345 1.85 -28.51 -12.19
N ASP A 346 1.16 -29.39 -12.89
CA ASP A 346 0.93 -30.75 -12.43
C ASP A 346 2.34 -31.40 -12.31
N LEU A 347 2.84 -31.47 -11.07
CA LEU A 347 4.07 -32.18 -10.70
C LEU A 347 3.72 -33.62 -10.30
#